data_13f7de72d07b15e36c7cffe019086c35
#
_entry.id   13f7de72d07b15e36c7cffe019086c35
#
_cell.length_a   1.000
_cell.length_b   1.000
_cell.length_c   1.000
_cell.angle_alpha   90.00
_cell.angle_beta   90.00
_cell.angle_gamma   90.00
#
_symmetry.space_group_name_H-M   'P 1'
#
loop_
_entity.id
_entity.type
_entity.pdbx_description
1 polymer ?
#
loop_
_entity_poly.entity_id
_entity_poly.type
_entity_poly.pdbx_seq_one_letter_code
_entity_poly.pdbx_strand_id
1 'polypeptide(L)'
;DVNDIDIMPLGYATFLYDDAGNQIRKLAAPDSNRLPVTLDQIPVDLQHAVVAIEDERFYEHNGIDVKGILRAGMKALTTGDFSEGASTITQQLLKNNVFTNWTSESTQLERFTRKIQEQYLAVQVEKKTDKDTILENYLNTINLGAGSYGVQAAARQYFDKDVWDLNLSECVTLAGITQNPTKFNPIINPDSNRKRRKEVLQHMLDQNYITQDQYDEALADDVYSRIQAAQEKNSSTENTVYTYFEDELTDQIINDLMNIKGYTKKQATNLLYSGGLKVYTTQDSKIQNILDEEYADPSNYPDTVQYELDYALTVTDPDGNQVNYSKEMLQLYFQNEDPDFDLLFDSPEDGQTYVDKYKASILANGSKVLAERVNFAPQPQSSMSVIDQHTGYVKALIGGRGEKTASLTLNRATDTTRQPGSTFKIVSTYAPALNEKGMTLATTFEDEPYEYPDGSPVNNATRSYNGTTTIRTAIQNSINVVAVKCLEKVTPDLGLKYLDNFGFTTLAHGTEADKDANGNVWSDANLATALGGITRGVTNVELCASLSLIHISEPT
;
A
#
# COMPACT_ATOMS: atom_id res chain seq x y z
N ASP A 1 11.28 -33.52 1.59
CA ASP A 1 12.24 -34.24 0.74
C ASP A 1 13.44 -33.33 0.47
N VAL A 2 14.65 -33.90 0.52
CA VAL A 2 15.91 -33.15 0.24
C VAL A 2 15.93 -32.59 -1.18
N ASN A 3 15.09 -33.09 -2.07
CA ASN A 3 14.95 -32.61 -3.44
C ASN A 3 14.10 -31.35 -3.57
N ASP A 4 13.31 -31.00 -2.55
CA ASP A 4 12.37 -29.88 -2.53
C ASP A 4 12.87 -28.72 -1.65
N ILE A 5 14.16 -28.75 -1.23
CA ILE A 5 14.71 -27.67 -0.40
C ILE A 5 14.97 -26.45 -1.28
N ASP A 6 14.19 -25.42 -1.06
CA ASP A 6 14.40 -24.10 -1.64
C ASP A 6 15.25 -23.27 -0.67
N ILE A 7 16.45 -22.89 -1.12
CA ILE A 7 17.37 -22.02 -0.38
C ILE A 7 17.27 -20.55 -0.78
N MET A 8 16.37 -20.23 -1.72
CA MET A 8 16.15 -18.86 -2.15
C MET A 8 15.56 -18.02 -1.02
N PRO A 9 15.90 -16.72 -0.95
CA PRO A 9 15.32 -15.82 0.03
C PRO A 9 13.79 -15.77 -0.07
N LEU A 10 13.13 -15.77 1.09
CA LEU A 10 11.68 -15.62 1.18
C LEU A 10 11.32 -14.14 1.24
N GLY A 11 10.61 -13.68 0.21
CA GLY A 11 10.05 -12.33 0.16
C GLY A 11 11.04 -11.26 -0.33
N TYR A 12 10.57 -10.55 -1.35
CA TYR A 12 11.25 -9.41 -1.97
C TYR A 12 10.31 -8.22 -2.00
N ALA A 13 10.86 -7.00 -1.93
CA ALA A 13 10.08 -5.79 -2.08
C ALA A 13 9.47 -5.70 -3.49
N THR A 14 8.23 -5.22 -3.56
CA THR A 14 7.56 -4.86 -4.80
C THR A 14 7.80 -3.38 -5.11
N PHE A 15 7.90 -3.04 -6.39
CA PHE A 15 8.09 -1.67 -6.85
C PHE A 15 6.95 -1.24 -7.76
N LEU A 16 6.46 -0.02 -7.52
CA LEU A 16 5.48 0.64 -8.36
C LEU A 16 6.20 1.66 -9.26
N TYR A 17 5.80 1.71 -10.53
CA TYR A 17 6.36 2.61 -11.53
C TYR A 17 5.25 3.43 -12.19
N ASP A 18 5.52 4.70 -12.49
CA ASP A 18 4.62 5.57 -13.26
C ASP A 18 4.59 5.18 -14.75
N ASP A 19 3.82 5.89 -15.55
CA ASP A 19 3.67 5.64 -16.99
C ASP A 19 4.94 5.94 -17.81
N ALA A 20 5.86 6.72 -17.25
CA ALA A 20 7.18 6.98 -17.83
C ALA A 20 8.24 5.96 -17.38
N GLY A 21 7.90 5.02 -16.49
CA GLY A 21 8.80 4.01 -15.94
C GLY A 21 9.66 4.50 -14.77
N ASN A 22 9.35 5.65 -14.18
CA ASN A 22 10.02 6.11 -12.97
C ASN A 22 9.43 5.37 -11.75
N GLN A 23 10.31 4.96 -10.82
CA GLN A 23 9.86 4.35 -9.58
C GLN A 23 9.16 5.39 -8.69
N ILE A 24 7.91 5.11 -8.32
CA ILE A 24 7.10 5.99 -7.46
C ILE A 24 7.01 5.48 -6.02
N ARG A 25 7.02 4.15 -5.84
CA ARG A 25 6.88 3.52 -4.51
C ARG A 25 7.60 2.19 -4.42
N LYS A 26 8.07 1.88 -3.21
CA LYS A 26 8.50 0.55 -2.79
C LYS A 26 7.51 0.02 -1.75
N LEU A 27 6.97 -1.16 -1.99
CA LEU A 27 6.11 -1.89 -1.07
C LEU A 27 6.89 -3.07 -0.49
N ALA A 28 6.92 -3.20 0.84
CA ALA A 28 7.57 -4.32 1.48
C ALA A 28 6.88 -4.64 2.82
N ALA A 29 6.65 -5.92 3.08
CA ALA A 29 6.34 -6.37 4.44
C ALA A 29 7.58 -6.18 5.34
N PRO A 30 7.42 -6.09 6.66
CA PRO A 30 8.54 -5.82 7.58
C PRO A 30 9.75 -6.76 7.44
N ASP A 31 9.52 -8.00 7.01
CA ASP A 31 10.53 -9.05 6.81
C ASP A 31 10.91 -9.27 5.34
N SER A 32 10.34 -8.49 4.42
CA SER A 32 10.49 -8.62 2.97
C SER A 32 11.20 -7.44 2.31
N ASN A 33 11.86 -6.60 3.10
CA ASN A 33 12.69 -5.51 2.58
C ASN A 33 14.01 -6.08 2.05
N ARG A 34 13.93 -6.86 0.97
CA ARG A 34 15.07 -7.46 0.25
C ARG A 34 15.10 -6.92 -1.17
N LEU A 35 16.30 -6.65 -1.63
CA LEU A 35 16.61 -6.27 -2.99
C LEU A 35 17.58 -7.32 -3.54
N PRO A 36 17.17 -8.21 -4.46
CA PRO A 36 18.04 -9.26 -4.95
C PRO A 36 19.18 -8.68 -5.79
N VAL A 37 20.37 -9.21 -5.58
CA VAL A 37 21.57 -8.92 -6.38
C VAL A 37 22.30 -10.22 -6.67
N THR A 38 22.95 -10.29 -7.82
CA THR A 38 23.81 -11.42 -8.19
C THR A 38 25.18 -11.29 -7.51
N LEU A 39 25.88 -12.40 -7.33
CA LEU A 39 27.16 -12.41 -6.62
C LEU A 39 28.21 -11.50 -7.26
N ASP A 40 28.21 -11.39 -8.60
CA ASP A 40 29.10 -10.50 -9.35
C ASP A 40 28.82 -9.01 -9.14
N GLN A 41 27.63 -8.66 -8.67
CA GLN A 41 27.27 -7.28 -8.27
C GLN A 41 27.72 -6.95 -6.84
N ILE A 42 28.04 -7.94 -6.04
CA ILE A 42 28.47 -7.75 -4.64
C ILE A 42 30.00 -7.58 -4.60
N PRO A 43 30.53 -6.49 -4.01
CA PRO A 43 31.99 -6.31 -3.91
C PRO A 43 32.67 -7.51 -3.31
N VAL A 44 33.80 -7.91 -3.88
CA VAL A 44 34.63 -9.02 -3.38
C VAL A 44 35.04 -8.79 -1.93
N ASP A 45 35.31 -7.55 -1.54
CA ASP A 45 35.62 -7.17 -0.16
C ASP A 45 34.49 -7.53 0.81
N LEU A 46 33.22 -7.36 0.41
CA LEU A 46 32.08 -7.74 1.24
C LEU A 46 31.93 -9.27 1.34
N GLN A 47 32.11 -9.97 0.23
CA GLN A 47 32.10 -11.43 0.21
C GLN A 47 33.18 -11.98 1.15
N HIS A 48 34.42 -11.49 1.04
CA HIS A 48 35.54 -11.88 1.87
C HIS A 48 35.34 -11.50 3.35
N ALA A 49 34.81 -10.30 3.65
CA ALA A 49 34.53 -9.86 5.00
C ALA A 49 33.55 -10.80 5.72
N VAL A 50 32.47 -11.18 5.04
CA VAL A 50 31.46 -12.09 5.58
C VAL A 50 32.04 -13.51 5.77
N VAL A 51 32.74 -14.03 4.77
CA VAL A 51 33.40 -15.35 4.87
C VAL A 51 34.44 -15.36 6.00
N ALA A 52 35.27 -14.32 6.08
CA ALA A 52 36.34 -14.23 7.10
C ALA A 52 35.81 -14.25 8.54
N ILE A 53 34.65 -13.63 8.80
CA ILE A 53 34.13 -13.50 10.16
C ILE A 53 33.10 -14.58 10.53
N GLU A 54 32.34 -15.13 9.57
CA GLU A 54 31.29 -16.10 9.80
C GLU A 54 31.72 -17.54 9.56
N ASP A 55 32.58 -17.77 8.55
CA ASP A 55 32.94 -19.15 8.12
C ASP A 55 34.28 -19.17 7.38
N GLU A 56 35.36 -19.01 8.13
CA GLU A 56 36.76 -18.90 7.64
C GLU A 56 37.16 -19.98 6.60
N ARG A 57 36.61 -21.19 6.72
CA ARG A 57 36.88 -22.32 5.83
C ARG A 57 35.71 -22.64 4.89
N PHE A 58 34.87 -21.66 4.57
CA PHE A 58 33.68 -21.84 3.75
C PHE A 58 33.98 -22.61 2.47
N TYR A 59 35.06 -22.27 1.78
CA TYR A 59 35.45 -22.91 0.52
C TYR A 59 36.12 -24.27 0.66
N GLU A 60 36.46 -24.71 1.90
CA GLU A 60 37.19 -25.95 2.15
C GLU A 60 36.28 -27.11 2.61
N HIS A 61 35.22 -26.82 3.34
CA HIS A 61 34.33 -27.84 3.90
C HIS A 61 33.11 -28.09 3.00
N ASN A 62 32.34 -29.14 3.29
CA ASN A 62 31.13 -29.55 2.57
C ASN A 62 29.89 -29.42 3.46
N GLY A 63 29.55 -28.21 3.89
CA GLY A 63 28.38 -27.86 4.70
C GLY A 63 28.59 -27.91 6.22
N ILE A 64 29.60 -28.62 6.69
CA ILE A 64 29.96 -28.71 8.11
C ILE A 64 31.45 -28.46 8.28
N ASP A 65 31.83 -27.50 9.11
CA ASP A 65 33.21 -27.26 9.49
C ASP A 65 33.59 -28.05 10.74
N VAL A 66 34.04 -29.28 10.55
CA VAL A 66 34.44 -30.18 11.64
C VAL A 66 35.64 -29.62 12.45
N LYS A 67 36.59 -28.96 11.78
CA LYS A 67 37.73 -28.32 12.45
C LYS A 67 37.28 -27.16 13.34
N GLY A 68 36.35 -26.35 12.87
CA GLY A 68 35.75 -25.26 13.65
C GLY A 68 34.98 -25.77 14.86
N ILE A 69 34.19 -26.84 14.72
CA ILE A 69 33.46 -27.47 15.83
C ILE A 69 34.43 -27.95 16.89
N LEU A 70 35.49 -28.64 16.50
CA LEU A 70 36.51 -29.12 17.44
C LEU A 70 37.25 -27.98 18.16
N ARG A 71 37.60 -26.91 17.41
CA ARG A 71 38.26 -25.72 18.00
C ARG A 71 37.32 -25.02 19.00
N ALA A 72 36.08 -24.77 18.66
CA ALA A 72 35.09 -24.15 19.54
C ALA A 72 34.83 -25.02 20.79
N GLY A 73 34.73 -26.33 20.63
CA GLY A 73 34.59 -27.27 21.74
C GLY A 73 35.79 -27.28 22.69
N MET A 74 37.01 -27.27 22.16
CA MET A 74 38.23 -27.19 22.97
C MET A 74 38.33 -25.86 23.72
N LYS A 75 38.01 -24.74 23.09
CA LYS A 75 37.98 -23.41 23.71
C LYS A 75 36.95 -23.36 24.85
N ALA A 76 35.75 -23.84 24.61
CA ALA A 76 34.70 -23.92 25.63
C ALA A 76 35.13 -24.75 26.86
N LEU A 77 35.84 -25.88 26.65
CA LEU A 77 36.34 -26.73 27.72
C LEU A 77 37.52 -26.11 28.50
N THR A 78 38.38 -25.33 27.82
CA THR A 78 39.57 -24.75 28.43
C THR A 78 39.36 -23.40 29.08
N THR A 79 38.49 -22.58 28.54
CA THR A 79 38.26 -21.18 28.97
C THR A 79 36.88 -20.94 29.57
N GLY A 80 35.95 -21.90 29.46
CA GLY A 80 34.53 -21.70 29.80
C GLY A 80 33.79 -20.73 28.89
N ASP A 81 34.41 -20.30 27.77
CA ASP A 81 33.83 -19.35 26.81
C ASP A 81 33.11 -20.10 25.68
N PHE A 82 31.77 -20.03 25.70
CA PHE A 82 30.87 -20.61 24.69
C PHE A 82 30.48 -19.60 23.59
N SER A 83 31.19 -18.49 23.48
CA SER A 83 30.84 -17.40 22.57
C SER A 83 31.24 -17.66 21.11
N GLU A 84 32.14 -18.60 20.85
CA GLU A 84 32.61 -18.92 19.51
C GLU A 84 31.57 -19.75 18.75
N GLY A 85 31.01 -19.20 17.69
CA GLY A 85 30.09 -19.89 16.78
C GLY A 85 30.82 -20.88 15.88
N ALA A 86 30.25 -22.08 15.71
CA ALA A 86 30.77 -23.11 14.80
C ALA A 86 29.73 -23.43 13.68
N SER A 87 28.79 -22.54 13.43
CA SER A 87 27.78 -22.71 12.36
C SER A 87 28.32 -22.16 11.05
N THR A 88 28.27 -22.97 10.00
CA THR A 88 28.69 -22.55 8.66
C THR A 88 27.67 -21.60 8.03
N ILE A 89 28.09 -20.86 6.99
CA ILE A 89 27.22 -20.02 6.15
C ILE A 89 26.04 -20.85 5.60
N THR A 90 26.28 -22.07 5.14
CA THR A 90 25.25 -22.98 4.64
C THR A 90 24.21 -23.34 5.71
N GLN A 91 24.65 -23.60 6.94
CA GLN A 91 23.75 -23.88 8.08
C GLN A 91 22.93 -22.65 8.45
N GLN A 92 23.53 -21.45 8.42
CA GLN A 92 22.81 -20.21 8.69
C GLN A 92 21.77 -19.91 7.60
N LEU A 93 22.09 -20.14 6.32
CA LEU A 93 21.18 -20.01 5.20
C LEU A 93 19.95 -20.91 5.37
N LEU A 94 20.16 -22.18 5.68
CA LEU A 94 19.08 -23.14 5.96
C LEU A 94 18.24 -22.74 7.16
N LYS A 95 18.86 -22.29 8.24
CA LYS A 95 18.15 -21.77 9.41
C LYS A 95 17.20 -20.65 9.05
N ASN A 96 17.63 -19.71 8.20
CA ASN A 96 16.86 -18.52 7.86
C ASN A 96 15.77 -18.79 6.81
N ASN A 97 16.00 -19.69 5.85
CA ASN A 97 15.09 -19.89 4.71
C ASN A 97 14.24 -21.16 4.80
N VAL A 98 14.71 -22.19 5.51
CA VAL A 98 14.01 -23.48 5.61
C VAL A 98 13.36 -23.69 6.97
N PHE A 99 14.05 -23.31 8.05
CA PHE A 99 13.55 -23.47 9.43
C PHE A 99 12.94 -22.16 9.95
N THR A 100 11.95 -21.62 9.29
CA THR A 100 11.37 -20.28 9.58
C THR A 100 10.78 -20.11 10.99
N ASN A 101 10.44 -21.21 11.68
CA ASN A 101 9.85 -21.20 13.02
C ASN A 101 10.90 -21.26 14.16
N TRP A 102 12.20 -21.15 13.88
CA TRP A 102 13.25 -21.27 14.89
C TRP A 102 13.18 -20.21 16.00
N THR A 103 12.55 -19.07 15.74
CA THR A 103 12.35 -18.00 16.74
C THR A 103 11.33 -18.35 17.81
N SER A 104 10.45 -19.32 17.55
CA SER A 104 9.40 -19.79 18.47
C SER A 104 9.81 -21.03 19.28
N GLU A 105 11.04 -21.55 19.09
CA GLU A 105 11.53 -22.71 19.83
C GLU A 105 11.71 -22.40 21.32
N SER A 106 10.99 -23.12 22.18
CA SER A 106 10.97 -22.92 23.62
C SER A 106 11.86 -23.89 24.38
N THR A 107 12.15 -25.06 23.81
CA THR A 107 12.89 -26.13 24.49
C THR A 107 14.33 -26.35 23.95
N GLN A 108 15.22 -26.85 24.80
CA GLN A 108 16.57 -27.23 24.37
C GLN A 108 16.56 -28.40 23.38
N LEU A 109 15.57 -29.30 23.50
CA LEU A 109 15.45 -30.47 22.63
C LEU A 109 15.08 -30.03 21.20
N GLU A 110 14.17 -29.08 21.05
CA GLU A 110 13.81 -28.50 19.73
C GLU A 110 15.03 -27.88 19.04
N ARG A 111 15.79 -27.06 19.77
CA ARG A 111 17.03 -26.45 19.28
C ARG A 111 18.08 -27.48 18.87
N PHE A 112 18.23 -28.54 19.65
CA PHE A 112 19.19 -29.62 19.36
C PHE A 112 18.74 -30.41 18.11
N THR A 113 17.45 -30.76 18.02
CA THR A 113 16.90 -31.49 16.89
C THR A 113 17.06 -30.67 15.60
N ARG A 114 16.70 -29.39 15.62
CA ARG A 114 16.93 -28.50 14.48
C ARG A 114 18.40 -28.45 14.09
N LYS A 115 19.31 -28.36 15.07
CA LYS A 115 20.73 -28.26 14.78
C LYS A 115 21.29 -29.50 14.07
N ILE A 116 20.80 -30.69 14.41
CA ILE A 116 21.11 -31.92 13.67
C ILE A 116 20.55 -31.88 12.26
N GLN A 117 19.30 -31.41 12.10
CA GLN A 117 18.67 -31.28 10.80
C GLN A 117 19.41 -30.26 9.92
N GLU A 118 19.81 -29.11 10.46
CA GLU A 118 20.63 -28.10 9.75
C GLU A 118 21.93 -28.72 9.22
N GLN A 119 22.66 -29.47 10.08
CA GLN A 119 23.91 -30.11 9.69
C GLN A 119 23.70 -31.13 8.56
N TYR A 120 22.70 -32.01 8.72
CA TYR A 120 22.38 -33.00 7.68
C TYR A 120 22.02 -32.32 6.34
N LEU A 121 21.13 -31.34 6.38
CA LEU A 121 20.70 -30.64 5.19
C LEU A 121 21.81 -29.80 4.54
N ALA A 122 22.69 -29.18 5.33
CA ALA A 122 23.85 -28.45 4.83
C ALA A 122 24.76 -29.33 3.95
N VAL A 123 25.04 -30.54 4.39
CA VAL A 123 25.81 -31.51 3.59
C VAL A 123 25.06 -31.91 2.30
N GLN A 124 23.74 -32.03 2.35
CA GLN A 124 22.96 -32.38 1.15
C GLN A 124 22.86 -31.24 0.16
N VAL A 125 22.70 -30.01 0.63
CA VAL A 125 22.66 -28.80 -0.22
C VAL A 125 24.01 -28.62 -0.93
N GLU A 126 25.12 -28.71 -0.24
CA GLU A 126 26.45 -28.55 -0.83
C GLU A 126 26.87 -29.64 -1.80
N LYS A 127 26.17 -30.79 -1.83
CA LYS A 127 26.32 -31.80 -2.89
C LYS A 127 25.65 -31.41 -4.21
N LYS A 128 24.67 -30.48 -4.15
CA LYS A 128 23.81 -30.14 -5.29
C LYS A 128 24.02 -28.70 -5.77
N THR A 129 24.54 -27.84 -4.89
CA THR A 129 24.65 -26.40 -5.11
C THR A 129 26.10 -25.97 -4.86
N ASP A 130 26.65 -25.16 -5.73
CA ASP A 130 28.02 -24.63 -5.57
C ASP A 130 28.09 -23.55 -4.49
N LYS A 131 29.31 -23.25 -4.07
CA LYS A 131 29.62 -22.28 -3.01
C LYS A 131 29.17 -20.87 -3.37
N ASP A 132 29.30 -20.47 -4.62
CA ASP A 132 28.96 -19.14 -5.10
C ASP A 132 27.44 -18.91 -5.01
N THR A 133 26.65 -19.88 -5.44
CA THR A 133 25.17 -19.85 -5.29
C THR A 133 24.74 -19.83 -3.82
N ILE A 134 25.42 -20.59 -2.93
CA ILE A 134 25.13 -20.57 -1.51
C ILE A 134 25.44 -19.20 -0.89
N LEU A 135 26.60 -18.63 -1.22
CA LEU A 135 27.02 -17.32 -0.74
C LEU A 135 26.08 -16.20 -1.24
N GLU A 136 25.71 -16.23 -2.51
CA GLU A 136 24.74 -15.28 -3.09
C GLU A 136 23.42 -15.30 -2.33
N ASN A 137 22.84 -16.49 -2.14
CA ASN A 137 21.57 -16.61 -1.41
C ASN A 137 21.71 -16.20 0.06
N TYR A 138 22.84 -16.50 0.71
CA TYR A 138 23.11 -16.05 2.07
C TYR A 138 23.16 -14.52 2.16
N LEU A 139 23.92 -13.86 1.29
CA LEU A 139 24.07 -12.40 1.25
C LEU A 139 22.76 -11.69 0.89
N ASN A 140 21.87 -12.32 0.14
CA ASN A 140 20.53 -11.80 -0.14
C ASN A 140 19.51 -12.08 0.98
N THR A 141 19.85 -12.92 1.98
CA THR A 141 18.91 -13.36 3.02
C THR A 141 19.15 -12.74 4.38
N ILE A 142 20.43 -12.53 4.75
CA ILE A 142 20.80 -12.19 6.14
C ILE A 142 20.12 -10.92 6.64
N ASN A 143 19.69 -10.97 7.92
CA ASN A 143 19.19 -9.79 8.61
C ASN A 143 20.37 -8.92 9.01
N LEU A 144 20.40 -7.69 8.53
CA LEU A 144 21.43 -6.69 8.79
C LEU A 144 20.93 -5.52 9.66
N GLY A 145 19.83 -5.70 10.38
CA GLY A 145 19.26 -4.67 11.26
C GLY A 145 18.52 -3.57 10.52
N ALA A 146 17.91 -2.64 11.26
CA ALA A 146 17.11 -1.53 10.73
C ALA A 146 16.08 -1.95 9.66
N GLY A 147 15.47 -3.15 9.81
CA GLY A 147 14.52 -3.68 8.82
C GLY A 147 15.13 -4.10 7.49
N SER A 148 16.46 -4.20 7.37
CA SER A 148 17.15 -4.54 6.13
C SER A 148 17.50 -6.02 6.09
N TYR A 149 17.04 -6.71 5.06
CA TYR A 149 17.34 -8.11 4.76
C TYR A 149 18.11 -8.20 3.45
N GLY A 150 19.31 -8.79 3.52
CA GLY A 150 20.28 -8.85 2.43
C GLY A 150 21.11 -7.56 2.25
N VAL A 151 22.25 -7.73 1.59
CA VAL A 151 23.32 -6.71 1.53
C VAL A 151 22.94 -5.48 0.72
N GLN A 152 22.10 -5.61 -0.33
CA GLN A 152 21.67 -4.46 -1.13
C GLN A 152 20.73 -3.56 -0.34
N ALA A 153 19.74 -4.14 0.37
CA ALA A 153 18.85 -3.37 1.22
C ALA A 153 19.62 -2.66 2.35
N ALA A 154 20.63 -3.33 2.93
CA ALA A 154 21.49 -2.74 3.94
C ALA A 154 22.38 -1.61 3.39
N ALA A 155 22.95 -1.76 2.19
CA ALA A 155 23.74 -0.72 1.53
C ALA A 155 22.91 0.56 1.32
N ARG A 156 21.67 0.42 0.87
CA ARG A 156 20.73 1.54 0.73
C ARG A 156 20.35 2.15 2.08
N GLN A 157 20.06 1.32 3.08
CA GLN A 157 19.66 1.76 4.42
C GLN A 157 20.75 2.55 5.14
N TYR A 158 21.99 2.03 5.13
CA TYR A 158 23.06 2.60 5.92
C TYR A 158 23.89 3.65 5.19
N PHE A 159 23.98 3.59 3.86
CA PHE A 159 24.89 4.42 3.07
C PHE A 159 24.22 5.19 1.93
N ASP A 160 22.92 4.95 1.66
CA ASP A 160 22.20 5.50 0.50
C ASP A 160 22.92 5.20 -0.83
N LYS A 161 23.52 3.99 -0.93
CA LYS A 161 24.29 3.51 -2.08
C LYS A 161 23.80 2.14 -2.56
N ASP A 162 24.08 1.82 -3.80
CA ASP A 162 24.03 0.43 -4.24
C ASP A 162 25.18 -0.38 -3.65
N VAL A 163 25.00 -1.70 -3.51
CA VAL A 163 25.99 -2.56 -2.87
C VAL A 163 27.32 -2.56 -3.64
N TRP A 164 27.28 -2.46 -4.98
CA TRP A 164 28.48 -2.41 -5.83
C TRP A 164 29.30 -1.12 -5.69
N ASP A 165 28.77 -0.08 -5.07
CA ASP A 165 29.45 1.19 -4.82
C ASP A 165 30.07 1.28 -3.41
N LEU A 166 29.99 0.20 -2.63
CA LEU A 166 30.56 0.15 -1.28
C LEU A 166 32.09 0.02 -1.33
N ASN A 167 32.75 0.78 -0.47
CA ASN A 167 34.18 0.62 -0.22
C ASN A 167 34.46 -0.42 0.87
N LEU A 168 35.72 -0.79 1.08
CA LEU A 168 36.14 -1.78 2.09
C LEU A 168 35.61 -1.45 3.50
N SER A 169 35.72 -0.20 3.93
CA SER A 169 35.25 0.25 5.25
C SER A 169 33.74 0.05 5.44
N GLU A 170 32.95 0.30 4.41
CA GLU A 170 31.50 0.08 4.40
C GLU A 170 31.17 -1.41 4.38
N CYS A 171 31.89 -2.20 3.57
CA CYS A 171 31.76 -3.66 3.49
C CYS A 171 31.97 -4.32 4.86
N VAL A 172 33.06 -3.99 5.56
CA VAL A 172 33.36 -4.58 6.88
C VAL A 172 32.40 -4.10 7.97
N THR A 173 31.82 -2.91 7.80
CA THR A 173 30.78 -2.40 8.69
C THR A 173 29.52 -3.24 8.59
N LEU A 174 29.07 -3.58 7.36
CA LEU A 174 27.93 -4.47 7.15
C LEU A 174 28.21 -5.90 7.64
N ALA A 175 29.38 -6.45 7.31
CA ALA A 175 29.78 -7.78 7.79
C ALA A 175 29.80 -7.87 9.33
N GLY A 176 30.10 -6.78 10.01
CA GLY A 176 30.06 -6.71 11.48
C GLY A 176 28.67 -6.85 12.10
N ILE A 177 27.59 -6.68 11.33
CA ILE A 177 26.21 -6.76 11.84
C ILE A 177 25.71 -8.20 11.93
N THR A 178 26.20 -9.08 11.08
CA THR A 178 25.65 -10.43 10.82
C THR A 178 25.40 -11.27 12.06
N GLN A 179 26.30 -11.27 13.03
CA GLN A 179 26.21 -12.10 14.24
C GLN A 179 25.03 -11.73 15.15
N ASN A 180 24.76 -10.43 15.30
CA ASN A 180 23.66 -9.93 16.13
C ASN A 180 23.20 -8.55 15.63
N PRO A 181 22.16 -8.53 14.75
CA PRO A 181 21.68 -7.33 14.09
C PRO A 181 21.18 -6.21 15.02
N THR A 182 20.78 -6.54 16.23
CA THR A 182 20.37 -5.55 17.23
C THR A 182 21.58 -4.96 17.95
N LYS A 183 22.49 -5.82 18.43
CA LYS A 183 23.66 -5.41 19.21
C LYS A 183 24.68 -4.64 18.38
N PHE A 184 24.85 -5.03 17.12
CA PHE A 184 25.86 -4.45 16.22
C PHE A 184 25.26 -3.50 15.18
N ASN A 185 24.04 -3.02 15.40
CA ASN A 185 23.42 -2.02 14.53
C ASN A 185 24.21 -0.70 14.60
N PRO A 186 24.79 -0.20 13.50
CA PRO A 186 25.66 0.97 13.52
C PRO A 186 24.91 2.30 13.74
N ILE A 187 23.59 2.34 13.57
CA ILE A 187 22.75 3.52 13.88
C ILE A 187 22.51 3.61 15.39
N ILE A 188 22.12 2.48 16.01
CA ILE A 188 21.69 2.46 17.41
C ILE A 188 22.89 2.28 18.34
N ASN A 189 23.85 1.43 17.95
CA ASN A 189 25.00 1.00 18.75
C ASN A 189 26.33 1.18 17.98
N PRO A 190 26.70 2.39 17.54
CA PRO A 190 27.89 2.62 16.71
C PRO A 190 29.19 2.11 17.35
N ASP A 191 29.34 2.25 18.66
CA ASP A 191 30.56 1.79 19.36
C ASP A 191 30.70 0.26 19.40
N SER A 192 29.60 -0.45 19.52
CA SER A 192 29.60 -1.92 19.44
C SER A 192 29.93 -2.38 18.02
N ASN A 193 29.36 -1.73 17.02
CA ASN A 193 29.69 -2.02 15.62
C ASN A 193 31.16 -1.67 15.32
N ARG A 194 31.69 -0.54 15.80
CA ARG A 194 33.10 -0.14 15.61
C ARG A 194 34.06 -1.20 16.14
N LYS A 195 33.80 -1.77 17.31
CA LYS A 195 34.62 -2.87 17.87
C LYS A 195 34.53 -4.10 16.96
N ARG A 196 33.33 -4.47 16.54
CA ARG A 196 33.11 -5.64 15.67
C ARG A 196 33.74 -5.45 14.28
N ARG A 197 33.64 -4.27 13.71
CA ARG A 197 34.30 -3.89 12.45
C ARG A 197 35.81 -4.08 12.50
N LYS A 198 36.44 -3.71 13.61
CA LYS A 198 37.86 -3.96 13.83
C LYS A 198 38.19 -5.45 13.86
N GLU A 199 37.35 -6.27 14.48
CA GLU A 199 37.52 -7.75 14.50
C GLU A 199 37.42 -8.30 13.06
N VAL A 200 36.41 -7.84 12.26
CA VAL A 200 36.29 -8.26 10.86
C VAL A 200 37.55 -7.92 10.05
N LEU A 201 38.05 -6.69 10.17
CA LEU A 201 39.29 -6.27 9.51
C LEU A 201 40.47 -7.13 9.92
N GLN A 202 40.59 -7.48 11.21
CA GLN A 202 41.66 -8.34 11.70
C GLN A 202 41.59 -9.75 11.10
N HIS A 203 40.37 -10.34 11.05
CA HIS A 203 40.16 -11.65 10.42
C HIS A 203 40.49 -11.63 8.93
N MET A 204 40.14 -10.54 8.19
CA MET A 204 40.51 -10.40 6.80
C MET A 204 42.03 -10.28 6.59
N LEU A 205 42.71 -9.56 7.47
CA LEU A 205 44.17 -9.43 7.44
C LEU A 205 44.86 -10.78 7.74
N ASP A 206 44.47 -11.48 8.81
CA ASP A 206 45.00 -12.77 9.24
C ASP A 206 44.82 -13.86 8.17
N GLN A 207 43.75 -13.75 7.39
CA GLN A 207 43.43 -14.65 6.27
C GLN A 207 43.99 -14.18 4.92
N ASN A 208 44.77 -13.10 4.88
CA ASN A 208 45.39 -12.50 3.70
C ASN A 208 44.39 -12.02 2.63
N TYR A 209 43.17 -11.66 3.00
CA TYR A 209 42.21 -11.00 2.09
C TYR A 209 42.53 -9.53 1.86
N ILE A 210 43.17 -8.88 2.83
CA ILE A 210 43.61 -7.48 2.74
C ILE A 210 45.06 -7.34 3.21
N THR A 211 45.71 -6.25 2.77
CA THR A 211 47.04 -5.85 3.24
C THR A 211 46.97 -5.04 4.53
N GLN A 212 48.12 -4.86 5.22
CA GLN A 212 48.19 -3.98 6.38
C GLN A 212 47.80 -2.53 6.06
N ASP A 213 48.22 -2.01 4.92
CA ASP A 213 47.86 -0.64 4.47
C ASP A 213 46.34 -0.49 4.29
N GLN A 214 45.68 -1.48 3.67
CA GLN A 214 44.22 -1.50 3.51
C GLN A 214 43.49 -1.61 4.87
N TYR A 215 44.02 -2.39 5.79
CA TYR A 215 43.51 -2.47 7.16
C TYR A 215 43.58 -1.12 7.87
N ASP A 216 44.75 -0.46 7.83
CA ASP A 216 44.95 0.83 8.49
C ASP A 216 44.10 1.95 7.88
N GLU A 217 44.00 1.99 6.56
CA GLU A 217 43.12 2.92 5.83
C GLU A 217 41.64 2.70 6.19
N ALA A 218 41.16 1.47 6.10
CA ALA A 218 39.76 1.16 6.44
C ALA A 218 39.46 1.44 7.91
N LEU A 219 40.39 1.20 8.84
CA LEU A 219 40.20 1.48 10.26
C LEU A 219 40.13 2.99 10.56
N ALA A 220 40.89 3.80 9.82
CA ALA A 220 40.91 5.26 9.97
C ALA A 220 39.70 5.96 9.32
N ASP A 221 38.98 5.29 8.43
CA ASP A 221 37.86 5.87 7.68
C ASP A 221 36.65 6.16 8.58
N ASP A 222 36.09 7.37 8.42
CA ASP A 222 34.92 7.86 9.17
C ASP A 222 33.59 7.41 8.54
N VAL A 223 33.37 6.08 8.58
CA VAL A 223 32.17 5.45 8.04
C VAL A 223 30.88 5.86 8.77
N TYR A 224 30.96 6.19 10.06
CA TYR A 224 29.78 6.47 10.89
C TYR A 224 29.17 7.83 10.61
N SER A 225 29.95 8.84 10.22
CA SER A 225 29.43 10.12 9.76
C SER A 225 28.62 9.96 8.45
N ARG A 226 29.04 9.06 7.55
CA ARG A 226 28.27 8.75 6.33
C ARG A 226 26.95 8.05 6.65
N ILE A 227 26.95 7.15 7.63
CA ILE A 227 25.71 6.50 8.09
C ILE A 227 24.76 7.53 8.67
N GLN A 228 25.23 8.47 9.49
CA GLN A 228 24.39 9.53 10.03
C GLN A 228 23.80 10.41 8.93
N ALA A 229 24.62 10.83 7.96
CA ALA A 229 24.15 11.64 6.83
C ALA A 229 23.09 10.90 5.98
N ALA A 230 23.24 9.60 5.78
CA ALA A 230 22.25 8.79 5.10
C ALA A 230 20.93 8.71 5.88
N GLN A 231 20.99 8.60 7.23
CA GLN A 231 19.77 8.57 8.06
C GLN A 231 19.04 9.92 8.03
N GLU A 232 19.77 11.04 8.10
CA GLU A 232 19.17 12.39 8.00
C GLU A 232 18.46 12.58 6.65
N LYS A 233 19.05 12.10 5.55
CA LYS A 233 18.45 12.13 4.22
C LYS A 233 17.22 11.23 4.12
N ASN A 234 17.32 9.99 4.59
CA ASN A 234 16.23 9.02 4.56
C ASN A 234 15.03 9.50 5.39
N SER A 235 15.26 10.10 6.56
CA SER A 235 14.19 10.64 7.41
C SER A 235 13.45 11.82 6.77
N SER A 236 14.06 12.52 5.83
CA SER A 236 13.45 13.64 5.09
C SER A 236 12.72 13.20 3.81
N THR A 237 12.93 11.97 3.34
CA THR A 237 12.43 11.47 2.05
C THR A 237 11.36 10.37 2.15
N GLU A 238 11.19 9.72 3.28
CA GLU A 238 10.14 8.70 3.45
C GLU A 238 8.79 9.37 3.79
N ASN A 239 8.06 9.81 2.77
CA ASN A 239 6.62 9.90 2.88
C ASN A 239 6.07 8.46 2.92
N THR A 240 5.84 7.94 4.12
CA THR A 240 5.34 6.57 4.35
C THR A 240 3.85 6.44 4.04
N VAL A 241 3.15 7.57 3.87
CA VAL A 241 1.73 7.60 3.54
C VAL A 241 1.54 7.39 2.05
N TYR A 242 0.71 6.41 1.69
CA TYR A 242 0.33 6.18 0.29
C TYR A 242 -0.58 7.29 -0.21
N THR A 243 -0.41 7.69 -1.47
CA THR A 243 -1.36 8.56 -2.16
C THR A 243 -2.70 7.84 -2.34
N TYR A 244 -3.76 8.56 -2.67
CA TYR A 244 -5.05 7.93 -2.98
C TYR A 244 -4.96 7.03 -4.20
N PHE A 245 -4.11 7.38 -5.18
CA PHE A 245 -3.85 6.53 -6.33
C PHE A 245 -3.17 5.21 -5.93
N GLU A 246 -2.18 5.26 -5.05
CA GLU A 246 -1.47 4.07 -4.57
C GLU A 246 -2.35 3.18 -3.70
N ASP A 247 -3.25 3.74 -2.88
CA ASP A 247 -4.23 2.97 -2.11
C ASP A 247 -5.16 2.20 -3.06
N GLU A 248 -5.76 2.87 -4.04
CA GLU A 248 -6.64 2.25 -5.04
C GLU A 248 -5.91 1.19 -5.86
N LEU A 249 -4.67 1.47 -6.27
CA LEU A 249 -3.84 0.53 -7.02
C LEU A 249 -3.57 -0.75 -6.23
N THR A 250 -3.26 -0.64 -4.93
CA THR A 250 -2.99 -1.83 -4.10
C THR A 250 -4.25 -2.68 -3.93
N ASP A 251 -5.41 -2.07 -3.75
CA ASP A 251 -6.70 -2.76 -3.68
C ASP A 251 -7.05 -3.43 -5.02
N GLN A 252 -6.85 -2.74 -6.14
CA GLN A 252 -7.07 -3.30 -7.47
C GLN A 252 -6.18 -4.52 -7.71
N ILE A 253 -4.87 -4.44 -7.42
CA ILE A 253 -3.95 -5.57 -7.61
C ILE A 253 -4.38 -6.78 -6.78
N ILE A 254 -4.74 -6.57 -5.51
CA ILE A 254 -5.21 -7.65 -4.64
C ILE A 254 -6.47 -8.29 -5.22
N ASN A 255 -7.45 -7.49 -5.66
CA ASN A 255 -8.68 -7.96 -6.25
C ASN A 255 -8.45 -8.71 -7.57
N ASP A 256 -7.57 -8.22 -8.43
CA ASP A 256 -7.21 -8.87 -9.70
C ASP A 256 -6.52 -10.22 -9.47
N LEU A 257 -5.62 -10.29 -8.49
CA LEU A 257 -4.98 -11.55 -8.10
C LEU A 257 -6.00 -12.56 -7.56
N MET A 258 -7.00 -12.10 -6.81
CA MET A 258 -8.09 -12.95 -6.32
C MET A 258 -9.01 -13.43 -7.46
N ASN A 259 -9.48 -12.50 -8.29
CA ASN A 259 -10.52 -12.78 -9.29
C ASN A 259 -9.98 -13.44 -10.57
N ILE A 260 -8.77 -13.08 -11.01
CA ILE A 260 -8.16 -13.56 -12.26
C ILE A 260 -7.27 -14.78 -12.01
N LYS A 261 -6.51 -14.77 -10.91
CA LYS A 261 -5.56 -15.85 -10.58
C LYS A 261 -6.11 -16.86 -9.56
N GLY A 262 -7.24 -16.59 -8.93
CA GLY A 262 -7.87 -17.47 -7.95
C GLY A 262 -7.14 -17.52 -6.60
N TYR A 263 -6.32 -16.52 -6.27
CA TYR A 263 -5.64 -16.46 -4.99
C TYR A 263 -6.61 -16.09 -3.85
N THR A 264 -6.33 -16.58 -2.65
CA THR A 264 -6.97 -16.03 -1.44
C THR A 264 -6.46 -14.62 -1.19
N LYS A 265 -7.23 -13.80 -0.46
CA LYS A 265 -6.81 -12.43 -0.09
C LYS A 265 -5.43 -12.42 0.59
N LYS A 266 -5.18 -13.38 1.48
CA LYS A 266 -3.89 -13.53 2.16
C LYS A 266 -2.74 -13.81 1.18
N GLN A 267 -2.95 -14.71 0.21
CA GLN A 267 -1.94 -15.00 -0.82
C GLN A 267 -1.68 -13.80 -1.72
N ALA A 268 -2.73 -13.10 -2.15
CA ALA A 268 -2.62 -11.89 -2.97
C ALA A 268 -1.86 -10.77 -2.23
N THR A 269 -2.21 -10.52 -0.96
CA THR A 269 -1.52 -9.54 -0.12
C THR A 269 -0.04 -9.91 0.09
N ASN A 270 0.26 -11.17 0.38
CA ASN A 270 1.64 -11.63 0.51
C ASN A 270 2.42 -11.47 -0.79
N LEU A 271 1.82 -11.78 -1.94
CA LEU A 271 2.47 -11.61 -3.24
C LEU A 271 2.75 -10.13 -3.51
N LEU A 272 1.78 -9.23 -3.21
CA LEU A 272 1.97 -7.79 -3.40
C LEU A 272 3.12 -7.23 -2.55
N TYR A 273 3.19 -7.60 -1.27
CA TYR A 273 4.18 -6.99 -0.35
C TYR A 273 5.49 -7.77 -0.22
N SER A 274 5.54 -9.02 -0.69
CA SER A 274 6.70 -9.91 -0.49
C SER A 274 7.09 -10.70 -1.74
N GLY A 275 6.38 -10.52 -2.86
CA GLY A 275 6.60 -11.30 -4.08
C GLY A 275 7.60 -10.70 -5.07
N GLY A 276 8.17 -9.54 -4.80
CA GLY A 276 9.15 -8.90 -5.68
C GLY A 276 8.55 -8.43 -7.01
N LEU A 277 7.30 -7.98 -7.01
CA LEU A 277 6.62 -7.57 -8.24
C LEU A 277 7.20 -6.25 -8.76
N LYS A 278 7.16 -6.08 -10.08
CA LYS A 278 7.33 -4.79 -10.76
C LYS A 278 5.98 -4.41 -11.34
N VAL A 279 5.34 -3.40 -10.75
CA VAL A 279 4.01 -2.94 -11.13
C VAL A 279 4.12 -1.65 -11.93
N TYR A 280 3.82 -1.72 -13.20
CA TYR A 280 3.78 -0.56 -14.10
C TYR A 280 2.35 -0.02 -14.12
N THR A 281 2.21 1.25 -13.74
CA THR A 281 0.92 1.90 -13.59
C THR A 281 0.64 2.86 -14.73
N THR A 282 -0.58 3.38 -14.77
CA THR A 282 -0.99 4.42 -15.71
C THR A 282 -0.79 5.83 -15.16
N GLN A 283 -0.31 5.97 -13.92
CA GLN A 283 -0.13 7.25 -13.26
C GLN A 283 0.84 8.15 -14.02
N ASP A 284 0.44 9.39 -14.27
CA ASP A 284 1.34 10.47 -14.63
C ASP A 284 1.74 11.21 -13.36
N SER A 285 2.99 11.04 -12.94
CA SER A 285 3.49 11.62 -11.68
C SER A 285 3.43 13.15 -11.66
N LYS A 286 3.48 13.82 -12.81
CA LYS A 286 3.38 15.29 -12.87
C LYS A 286 1.95 15.75 -12.60
N ILE A 287 0.95 15.08 -13.20
CA ILE A 287 -0.47 15.38 -12.97
C ILE A 287 -0.84 15.03 -11.53
N GLN A 288 -0.37 13.89 -11.01
CA GLN A 288 -0.63 13.50 -9.62
C GLN A 288 -0.09 14.53 -8.63
N ASN A 289 1.16 14.97 -8.80
CA ASN A 289 1.77 15.98 -7.93
C ASN A 289 1.00 17.31 -7.95
N ILE A 290 0.51 17.74 -9.12
CA ILE A 290 -0.33 18.95 -9.22
C ILE A 290 -1.62 18.77 -8.40
N LEU A 291 -2.28 17.61 -8.50
CA LEU A 291 -3.49 17.35 -7.70
C LEU A 291 -3.19 17.34 -6.20
N ASP A 292 -2.10 16.70 -5.80
CA ASP A 292 -1.71 16.61 -4.38
C ASP A 292 -1.40 18.01 -3.81
N GLU A 293 -0.68 18.86 -4.56
CA GLU A 293 -0.36 20.25 -4.16
C GLU A 293 -1.62 21.13 -4.09
N GLU A 294 -2.46 21.12 -5.13
CA GLU A 294 -3.66 21.96 -5.19
C GLU A 294 -4.72 21.56 -4.16
N TYR A 295 -4.86 20.26 -3.88
CA TYR A 295 -5.80 19.77 -2.88
C TYR A 295 -5.31 19.97 -1.43
N ALA A 296 -4.00 20.07 -1.22
CA ALA A 296 -3.42 20.42 0.07
C ALA A 296 -3.54 21.92 0.39
N ASP A 297 -3.62 22.80 -0.63
CA ASP A 297 -3.70 24.25 -0.43
C ASP A 297 -5.11 24.67 0.06
N PRO A 298 -5.27 25.14 1.30
CA PRO A 298 -6.56 25.57 1.83
C PRO A 298 -7.15 26.78 1.10
N SER A 299 -6.33 27.57 0.39
CA SER A 299 -6.80 28.77 -0.35
C SER A 299 -7.67 28.42 -1.57
N ASN A 300 -7.61 27.17 -2.04
CA ASN A 300 -8.45 26.66 -3.13
C ASN A 300 -9.87 26.28 -2.68
N TYR A 301 -10.20 26.46 -1.40
CA TYR A 301 -11.48 26.07 -0.82
C TYR A 301 -12.18 27.24 -0.12
N PRO A 302 -13.52 27.14 0.12
CA PRO A 302 -14.24 28.15 0.88
C PRO A 302 -13.66 28.36 2.28
N ASP A 303 -13.68 29.61 2.75
CA ASP A 303 -13.13 30.01 4.07
C ASP A 303 -13.92 29.39 5.25
N THR A 304 -15.24 29.22 5.08
CA THR A 304 -16.07 28.60 6.12
C THR A 304 -15.92 27.09 6.08
N VAL A 305 -15.41 26.53 7.13
CA VAL A 305 -15.14 25.10 7.24
C VAL A 305 -15.73 24.57 8.52
N GLN A 306 -16.46 23.47 8.41
CA GLN A 306 -16.72 22.59 9.55
C GLN A 306 -15.77 21.40 9.47
N TYR A 307 -15.60 20.69 10.57
CA TYR A 307 -14.70 19.55 10.65
C TYR A 307 -15.50 18.30 11.01
N GLU A 308 -15.49 17.31 10.11
CA GLU A 308 -16.12 16.01 10.36
C GLU A 308 -15.18 15.12 11.15
N LEU A 309 -15.66 14.57 12.27
CA LEU A 309 -14.91 13.62 13.08
C LEU A 309 -14.88 12.24 12.42
N ASP A 310 -13.66 11.69 12.25
CA ASP A 310 -13.40 10.26 12.06
C ASP A 310 -12.75 9.71 13.33
N TYR A 311 -13.41 8.76 13.98
CA TYR A 311 -13.01 8.24 15.29
C TYR A 311 -13.05 6.71 15.32
N ALA A 312 -11.99 6.12 15.84
CA ALA A 312 -11.93 4.71 16.18
C ALA A 312 -11.13 4.52 17.47
N LEU A 313 -11.67 3.77 18.40
CA LEU A 313 -11.03 3.43 19.67
C LEU A 313 -11.11 1.92 19.90
N THR A 314 -9.97 1.30 20.18
CA THR A 314 -9.90 -0.09 20.65
C THR A 314 -9.43 -0.10 22.09
N VAL A 315 -10.16 -0.78 22.94
CA VAL A 315 -9.79 -0.95 24.34
C VAL A 315 -9.70 -2.43 24.70
N THR A 316 -8.94 -2.73 25.76
CA THR A 316 -9.03 -4.02 26.47
C THR A 316 -9.91 -3.81 27.70
N ASP A 317 -11.02 -4.55 27.79
CA ASP A 317 -11.92 -4.49 28.93
C ASP A 317 -11.31 -5.16 30.18
N PRO A 318 -11.92 -5.04 31.39
CA PRO A 318 -11.41 -5.66 32.60
C PRO A 318 -11.32 -7.19 32.54
N ASP A 319 -12.11 -7.82 31.65
CA ASP A 319 -12.12 -9.27 31.45
C ASP A 319 -11.06 -9.73 30.40
N GLY A 320 -10.30 -8.78 29.81
CA GLY A 320 -9.24 -9.04 28.84
C GLY A 320 -9.70 -9.10 27.38
N ASN A 321 -10.97 -8.81 27.08
CA ASN A 321 -11.47 -8.82 25.72
C ASN A 321 -11.15 -7.49 25.02
N GLN A 322 -10.92 -7.57 23.69
CA GLN A 322 -10.80 -6.37 22.86
C GLN A 322 -12.18 -5.89 22.40
N VAL A 323 -12.47 -4.61 22.63
CA VAL A 323 -13.71 -3.96 22.22
C VAL A 323 -13.38 -2.75 21.36
N ASN A 324 -14.10 -2.62 20.22
CA ASN A 324 -13.92 -1.53 19.27
C ASN A 324 -15.10 -0.56 19.35
N TYR A 325 -14.82 0.73 19.32
CA TYR A 325 -15.77 1.82 19.28
C TYR A 325 -15.54 2.68 18.03
N SER A 326 -16.62 3.04 17.36
CA SER A 326 -16.59 3.84 16.13
C SER A 326 -17.19 5.23 16.32
N LYS A 327 -17.03 6.10 15.30
CA LYS A 327 -17.65 7.44 15.28
C LYS A 327 -19.17 7.38 15.33
N GLU A 328 -19.80 6.37 14.72
CA GLU A 328 -21.25 6.18 14.77
C GLU A 328 -21.74 5.85 16.18
N MET A 329 -20.97 5.08 16.94
CA MET A 329 -21.27 4.79 18.34
C MET A 329 -21.14 6.04 19.21
N LEU A 330 -20.14 6.89 18.94
CA LEU A 330 -19.98 8.19 19.58
C LEU A 330 -21.18 9.10 19.25
N GLN A 331 -21.58 9.17 17.99
CA GLN A 331 -22.75 9.95 17.57
C GLN A 331 -24.01 9.51 18.31
N LEU A 332 -24.30 8.21 18.32
CA LEU A 332 -25.45 7.66 19.04
C LEU A 332 -25.41 7.95 20.56
N TYR A 333 -24.23 7.96 21.16
CA TYR A 333 -24.05 8.28 22.56
C TYR A 333 -24.54 9.71 22.88
N PHE A 334 -24.13 10.69 22.06
CA PHE A 334 -24.55 12.09 22.27
C PHE A 334 -25.96 12.38 21.76
N GLN A 335 -26.48 11.64 20.80
CA GLN A 335 -27.89 11.76 20.36
C GLN A 335 -28.90 11.37 21.44
N ASN A 336 -28.50 10.70 22.52
CA ASN A 336 -29.35 10.50 23.70
C ASN A 336 -29.60 11.81 24.46
N GLU A 337 -28.68 12.79 24.39
CA GLU A 337 -28.79 14.10 25.04
C GLU A 337 -29.29 15.17 24.06
N ASP A 338 -28.82 15.12 22.80
CA ASP A 338 -29.17 16.04 21.71
C ASP A 338 -29.48 15.23 20.43
N PRO A 339 -30.76 15.03 20.10
CA PRO A 339 -31.15 14.23 18.93
C PRO A 339 -30.60 14.74 17.57
N ASP A 340 -30.26 16.03 17.51
CA ASP A 340 -29.73 16.67 16.32
C ASP A 340 -28.17 16.62 16.26
N PHE A 341 -27.55 16.01 17.27
CA PHE A 341 -26.09 15.88 17.30
C PHE A 341 -25.58 15.14 16.06
N ASP A 342 -24.70 15.79 15.35
CA ASP A 342 -23.96 15.23 14.22
C ASP A 342 -22.45 15.19 14.54
N LEU A 343 -21.64 14.77 13.58
CA LEU A 343 -20.19 14.67 13.74
C LEU A 343 -19.45 15.88 13.16
N LEU A 344 -20.15 17.01 12.94
CA LEU A 344 -19.58 18.24 12.39
C LEU A 344 -19.33 19.26 13.51
N PHE A 345 -18.14 19.82 13.54
CA PHE A 345 -17.67 20.75 14.55
C PHE A 345 -17.10 22.01 13.92
N ASP A 346 -17.17 23.13 14.61
CA ASP A 346 -16.61 24.40 14.14
C ASP A 346 -15.08 24.43 14.21
N SER A 347 -14.48 23.58 15.04
CA SER A 347 -13.03 23.41 15.14
C SER A 347 -12.66 21.99 15.59
N PRO A 348 -11.44 21.52 15.27
CA PRO A 348 -10.91 20.27 15.80
C PRO A 348 -10.87 20.22 17.34
N GLU A 349 -10.58 21.37 17.99
CA GLU A 349 -10.51 21.51 19.43
C GLU A 349 -11.89 21.28 20.08
N ASP A 350 -12.95 21.81 19.47
CA ASP A 350 -14.32 21.59 19.92
C ASP A 350 -14.70 20.12 19.81
N GLY A 351 -14.47 19.50 18.64
CA GLY A 351 -14.71 18.08 18.43
C GLY A 351 -13.93 17.18 19.40
N GLN A 352 -12.68 17.54 19.73
CA GLN A 352 -11.86 16.78 20.66
C GLN A 352 -12.48 16.72 22.06
N THR A 353 -13.20 17.75 22.48
CA THR A 353 -13.89 17.73 23.79
C THR A 353 -14.96 16.63 23.88
N TYR A 354 -15.67 16.37 22.77
CA TYR A 354 -16.64 15.29 22.68
C TYR A 354 -15.97 13.92 22.66
N VAL A 355 -14.86 13.80 21.93
CA VAL A 355 -14.05 12.56 21.93
C VAL A 355 -13.56 12.24 23.33
N ASP A 356 -13.02 13.22 24.05
CA ASP A 356 -12.51 13.03 25.42
C ASP A 356 -13.62 12.64 26.40
N LYS A 357 -14.81 13.29 26.33
CA LYS A 357 -15.98 12.95 27.12
C LYS A 357 -16.45 11.51 26.85
N TYR A 358 -16.55 11.12 25.58
CA TYR A 358 -16.96 9.78 25.20
C TYR A 358 -15.95 8.72 25.66
N LYS A 359 -14.67 8.95 25.38
CA LYS A 359 -13.57 8.09 25.83
C LYS A 359 -13.56 7.91 27.36
N ALA A 360 -13.73 9.00 28.11
CA ALA A 360 -13.82 8.93 29.57
C ALA A 360 -14.98 8.03 30.04
N SER A 361 -16.14 8.08 29.37
CA SER A 361 -17.29 7.22 29.69
C SER A 361 -16.97 5.72 29.46
N ILE A 362 -16.22 5.39 28.40
CA ILE A 362 -15.80 4.02 28.11
C ILE A 362 -14.78 3.53 29.13
N LEU A 363 -13.82 4.37 29.51
CA LEU A 363 -12.75 3.99 30.44
C LEU A 363 -13.21 3.96 31.92
N ALA A 364 -14.39 4.48 32.23
CA ALA A 364 -14.94 4.50 33.60
C ALA A 364 -15.13 3.10 34.23
N ASN A 365 -15.24 2.06 33.39
CA ASN A 365 -15.35 0.66 33.84
C ASN A 365 -13.98 -0.01 34.12
N GLY A 366 -12.87 0.73 33.95
CA GLY A 366 -11.51 0.19 34.13
C GLY A 366 -10.85 -0.35 32.85
N SER A 367 -11.47 -0.18 31.67
CA SER A 367 -10.89 -0.54 30.39
C SER A 367 -9.60 0.26 30.11
N LYS A 368 -8.71 -0.31 29.32
CA LYS A 368 -7.42 0.31 28.93
C LYS A 368 -7.37 0.50 27.42
N VAL A 369 -6.93 1.69 27.00
CA VAL A 369 -6.74 1.98 25.57
C VAL A 369 -5.64 1.09 24.99
N LEU A 370 -5.97 0.40 23.91
CA LEU A 370 -5.04 -0.39 23.11
C LEU A 370 -4.61 0.39 21.85
N ALA A 371 -5.57 1.02 21.17
CA ALA A 371 -5.33 1.87 20.01
C ALA A 371 -6.39 2.95 19.91
N GLU A 372 -6.06 4.12 19.40
CA GLU A 372 -6.98 5.22 19.16
C GLU A 372 -6.59 5.96 17.89
N ARG A 373 -7.58 6.31 17.08
CA ARG A 373 -7.45 7.21 15.95
C ARG A 373 -8.50 8.31 16.05
N VAL A 374 -8.05 9.56 16.03
CA VAL A 374 -8.88 10.76 15.95
C VAL A 374 -8.41 11.57 14.75
N ASN A 375 -9.31 11.89 13.85
CA ASN A 375 -9.04 12.76 12.72
C ASN A 375 -10.23 13.70 12.48
N PHE A 376 -9.94 14.94 12.15
CA PHE A 376 -10.93 15.97 11.83
C PHE A 376 -10.75 16.39 10.38
N ALA A 377 -11.65 15.92 9.52
CA ALA A 377 -11.60 16.22 8.09
C ALA A 377 -12.34 17.52 7.78
N PRO A 378 -11.67 18.55 7.18
CA PRO A 378 -12.33 19.81 6.85
C PRO A 378 -13.43 19.59 5.80
N GLN A 379 -14.59 20.26 5.99
CA GLN A 379 -15.73 20.23 5.08
C GLN A 379 -15.90 21.60 4.41
N PRO A 380 -16.37 21.68 3.15
CA PRO A 380 -16.76 20.55 2.28
C PRO A 380 -15.56 19.76 1.79
N GLN A 381 -15.78 18.47 1.52
CA GLN A 381 -14.81 17.58 0.90
C GLN A 381 -14.94 17.60 -0.63
N SER A 382 -13.88 17.16 -1.30
CA SER A 382 -13.81 17.06 -2.76
C SER A 382 -12.97 15.86 -3.17
N SER A 383 -13.20 15.37 -4.39
CA SER A 383 -12.37 14.34 -5.04
C SER A 383 -12.26 14.64 -6.53
N MET A 384 -11.19 14.17 -7.16
CA MET A 384 -10.99 14.34 -8.60
C MET A 384 -10.34 13.10 -9.22
N SER A 385 -10.77 12.76 -10.43
CA SER A 385 -10.18 11.75 -11.30
C SER A 385 -9.76 12.39 -12.61
N VAL A 386 -8.57 12.07 -13.09
CA VAL A 386 -8.07 12.49 -14.40
C VAL A 386 -7.88 11.24 -15.26
N ILE A 387 -8.65 11.14 -16.35
CA ILE A 387 -8.63 10.01 -17.26
C ILE A 387 -8.23 10.49 -18.65
N ASP A 388 -7.27 9.80 -19.29
CA ASP A 388 -6.98 10.00 -20.70
C ASP A 388 -8.11 9.41 -21.54
N GLN A 389 -8.84 10.27 -22.22
CA GLN A 389 -10.00 9.89 -23.03
C GLN A 389 -9.66 8.96 -24.21
N HIS A 390 -8.42 8.92 -24.68
CA HIS A 390 -8.01 8.08 -25.81
C HIS A 390 -7.67 6.64 -25.37
N THR A 391 -7.19 6.48 -24.16
CA THR A 391 -6.74 5.17 -23.64
C THR A 391 -7.66 4.61 -22.56
N GLY A 392 -8.46 5.46 -21.92
CA GLY A 392 -9.22 5.12 -20.70
C GLY A 392 -8.36 5.00 -19.44
N TYR A 393 -7.07 5.36 -19.51
CA TYR A 393 -6.14 5.23 -18.39
C TYR A 393 -6.35 6.33 -17.35
N VAL A 394 -6.48 5.95 -16.09
CA VAL A 394 -6.46 6.89 -14.96
C VAL A 394 -5.05 7.42 -14.80
N LYS A 395 -4.85 8.71 -15.03
CA LYS A 395 -3.56 9.40 -14.97
C LYS A 395 -3.26 9.95 -13.60
N ALA A 396 -4.29 10.35 -12.86
CA ALA A 396 -4.17 10.85 -11.50
C ALA A 396 -5.49 10.70 -10.76
N LEU A 397 -5.41 10.61 -9.44
CA LEU A 397 -6.56 10.40 -8.57
C LEU A 397 -6.33 11.06 -7.22
N ILE A 398 -7.33 11.81 -6.71
CA ILE A 398 -7.32 12.32 -5.35
C ILE A 398 -8.68 12.15 -4.70
N GLY A 399 -8.71 11.63 -3.48
CA GLY A 399 -9.92 11.21 -2.78
C GLY A 399 -10.35 12.11 -1.63
N GLY A 400 -9.65 13.22 -1.38
CA GLY A 400 -10.00 14.09 -0.27
C GLY A 400 -9.26 15.42 -0.28
N ARG A 401 -9.87 16.42 0.37
CA ARG A 401 -9.30 17.74 0.63
C ARG A 401 -8.25 17.68 1.75
N GLY A 402 -7.20 18.47 1.63
CA GLY A 402 -6.14 18.59 2.62
C GLY A 402 -5.05 17.54 2.47
N GLU A 403 -4.01 17.65 3.29
CA GLU A 403 -2.91 16.71 3.29
C GLU A 403 -3.38 15.32 3.77
N LYS A 404 -2.99 14.29 3.02
CA LYS A 404 -3.27 12.91 3.39
C LYS A 404 -2.29 12.43 4.46
N THR A 405 -2.80 12.14 5.65
CA THR A 405 -2.00 11.84 6.85
C THR A 405 -1.85 10.35 7.17
N ALA A 406 -2.59 9.48 6.48
CA ALA A 406 -2.55 8.03 6.67
C ALA A 406 -2.85 7.30 5.35
N SER A 407 -2.23 6.12 5.18
CA SER A 407 -2.54 5.20 4.08
C SER A 407 -3.87 4.48 4.31
N LEU A 408 -4.46 3.95 3.23
CA LEU A 408 -5.70 3.17 3.23
C LEU A 408 -6.86 3.89 3.94
N THR A 409 -6.98 5.20 3.68
CA THR A 409 -8.09 6.02 4.14
C THR A 409 -9.17 6.14 3.08
N LEU A 410 -10.37 6.61 3.48
CA LEU A 410 -11.52 6.79 2.59
C LEU A 410 -11.13 7.58 1.33
N ASN A 411 -11.25 6.94 0.18
CA ASN A 411 -11.03 7.53 -1.14
C ASN A 411 -12.37 7.97 -1.75
N ARG A 412 -12.71 9.25 -1.66
CA ARG A 412 -14.01 9.73 -2.15
C ARG A 412 -14.16 9.69 -3.68
N ALA A 413 -13.08 9.43 -4.40
CA ALA A 413 -13.16 9.23 -5.84
C ALA A 413 -13.70 7.84 -6.23
N THR A 414 -13.44 6.83 -5.39
CA THR A 414 -13.77 5.41 -5.64
C THR A 414 -14.77 4.81 -4.65
N ASP A 415 -14.73 5.24 -3.36
CA ASP A 415 -15.45 4.57 -2.28
C ASP A 415 -16.77 5.27 -1.91
N THR A 416 -17.01 6.48 -2.39
CA THR A 416 -18.25 7.21 -2.10
C THR A 416 -19.03 7.52 -3.35
N THR A 417 -20.36 7.43 -3.22
CA THR A 417 -21.28 7.73 -4.30
C THR A 417 -22.00 9.05 -4.07
N ARG A 418 -22.29 9.75 -5.16
CA ARG A 418 -23.08 10.99 -5.15
C ARG A 418 -24.04 10.98 -6.35
N GLN A 419 -25.12 11.75 -6.23
CA GLN A 419 -26.05 11.95 -7.33
C GLN A 419 -25.34 12.64 -8.51
N PRO A 420 -25.29 12.03 -9.71
CA PRO A 420 -24.55 12.58 -10.85
C PRO A 420 -25.23 13.82 -11.46
N GLY A 421 -26.49 14.04 -11.16
CA GLY A 421 -27.25 15.18 -11.67
C GLY A 421 -27.32 15.19 -13.18
N SER A 422 -27.29 16.40 -13.76
CA SER A 422 -27.48 16.63 -15.21
C SER A 422 -26.43 15.99 -16.13
N THR A 423 -25.31 15.53 -15.61
CA THR A 423 -24.32 14.77 -16.40
C THR A 423 -24.92 13.46 -16.93
N PHE A 424 -25.88 12.89 -16.22
CA PHE A 424 -26.56 11.67 -16.62
C PHE A 424 -27.45 11.82 -17.84
N LYS A 425 -27.93 13.04 -18.18
CA LYS A 425 -28.68 13.29 -19.40
C LYS A 425 -28.02 12.73 -20.65
N ILE A 426 -26.67 12.79 -20.68
CA ILE A 426 -25.90 12.28 -21.82
C ILE A 426 -25.97 10.78 -21.90
N VAL A 427 -25.58 10.10 -20.83
CA VAL A 427 -25.35 8.64 -20.81
C VAL A 427 -26.64 7.84 -20.65
N SER A 428 -27.63 8.32 -19.89
CA SER A 428 -28.89 7.63 -19.65
C SER A 428 -29.95 7.90 -20.75
N THR A 429 -29.89 9.08 -21.39
CA THR A 429 -30.99 9.58 -22.22
C THR A 429 -30.57 9.83 -23.65
N TYR A 430 -29.62 10.74 -23.89
CA TYR A 430 -29.33 11.16 -25.27
C TYR A 430 -28.49 10.12 -26.03
N ALA A 431 -27.58 9.40 -25.36
CA ALA A 431 -26.82 8.33 -26.01
C ALA A 431 -27.75 7.23 -26.59
N PRO A 432 -28.66 6.60 -25.81
CA PRO A 432 -29.59 5.63 -26.36
C PRO A 432 -30.59 6.25 -27.36
N ALA A 433 -30.99 7.53 -27.19
CA ALA A 433 -31.86 8.21 -28.12
C ALA A 433 -31.24 8.32 -29.52
N LEU A 434 -30.00 8.72 -29.60
CA LEU A 434 -29.25 8.87 -30.84
C LEU A 434 -28.88 7.54 -31.47
N ASN A 435 -28.47 6.56 -30.63
CA ASN A 435 -27.96 5.28 -31.11
C ASN A 435 -29.05 4.28 -31.52
N GLU A 436 -30.13 4.17 -30.75
CA GLU A 436 -31.13 3.11 -30.98
C GLU A 436 -32.51 3.60 -31.40
N LYS A 437 -32.86 4.86 -31.13
CA LYS A 437 -34.21 5.38 -31.45
C LYS A 437 -34.27 6.20 -32.72
N GLY A 438 -33.19 6.24 -33.49
CA GLY A 438 -33.15 7.01 -34.76
C GLY A 438 -33.31 8.51 -34.59
N MET A 439 -33.15 9.03 -33.36
CA MET A 439 -33.17 10.45 -33.10
C MET A 439 -31.85 11.09 -33.54
N THR A 440 -31.89 12.38 -33.80
CA THR A 440 -30.70 13.18 -34.14
C THR A 440 -30.63 14.41 -33.25
N LEU A 441 -29.53 15.14 -33.28
CA LEU A 441 -29.38 16.40 -32.56
C LEU A 441 -30.39 17.45 -33.01
N ALA A 442 -31.03 17.29 -34.19
CA ALA A 442 -32.09 18.15 -34.70
C ALA A 442 -33.52 17.69 -34.30
N THR A 443 -33.65 16.50 -33.69
CA THR A 443 -34.95 16.04 -33.16
C THR A 443 -35.45 17.01 -32.10
N THR A 444 -36.75 17.39 -32.17
CA THR A 444 -37.38 18.40 -31.33
C THR A 444 -38.32 17.78 -30.30
N PHE A 445 -38.40 18.46 -29.16
CA PHE A 445 -39.38 18.25 -28.09
C PHE A 445 -39.97 19.58 -27.66
N GLU A 446 -41.22 19.57 -27.16
CA GLU A 446 -41.82 20.76 -26.56
C GLU A 446 -41.34 20.94 -25.12
N ASP A 447 -40.59 22.01 -24.88
CA ASP A 447 -40.19 22.48 -23.54
C ASP A 447 -41.33 23.33 -22.97
N GLU A 448 -42.21 22.67 -22.21
CA GLU A 448 -43.43 23.22 -21.62
C GLU A 448 -43.64 22.62 -20.23
N PRO A 449 -44.58 23.13 -19.39
CA PRO A 449 -44.88 22.48 -18.10
C PRO A 449 -45.15 21.01 -18.27
N TYR A 450 -44.44 20.18 -17.46
CA TYR A 450 -44.48 18.73 -17.52
C TYR A 450 -44.41 18.13 -16.12
N GLU A 451 -45.08 17.00 -15.91
CA GLU A 451 -45.14 16.31 -14.62
C GLU A 451 -44.67 14.86 -14.75
N TYR A 452 -44.07 14.34 -13.71
CA TYR A 452 -43.81 12.91 -13.54
C TYR A 452 -45.14 12.14 -13.36
N PRO A 453 -45.13 10.80 -13.49
CA PRO A 453 -46.35 9.98 -13.32
C PRO A 453 -47.00 10.12 -11.93
N ASP A 454 -46.28 10.56 -10.92
CA ASP A 454 -46.76 10.80 -9.56
C ASP A 454 -47.35 12.22 -9.37
N GLY A 455 -47.36 13.02 -10.43
CA GLY A 455 -47.87 14.39 -10.43
C GLY A 455 -46.86 15.44 -9.95
N SER A 456 -45.66 15.05 -9.60
CA SER A 456 -44.61 16.02 -9.25
C SER A 456 -44.08 16.76 -10.48
N PRO A 457 -43.87 18.11 -10.42
CA PRO A 457 -43.47 18.88 -11.57
C PRO A 457 -42.00 18.69 -11.96
N VAL A 458 -41.73 18.61 -13.26
CA VAL A 458 -40.38 18.69 -13.82
C VAL A 458 -40.05 20.17 -14.10
N ASN A 459 -39.12 20.72 -13.33
CA ASN A 459 -38.74 22.12 -13.46
C ASN A 459 -37.40 22.28 -14.21
N ASN A 460 -37.32 23.20 -15.16
CA ASN A 460 -36.06 23.69 -15.67
C ASN A 460 -35.34 24.55 -14.60
N ALA A 461 -34.01 24.58 -14.63
CA ALA A 461 -33.22 25.41 -13.73
C ALA A 461 -33.56 26.89 -13.81
N THR A 462 -33.90 27.37 -15.00
CA THR A 462 -34.34 28.75 -15.30
C THR A 462 -35.74 29.05 -14.83
N ARG A 463 -36.54 28.01 -14.44
CA ARG A 463 -37.99 28.11 -14.17
C ARG A 463 -38.80 28.74 -15.32
N SER A 464 -38.32 28.60 -16.54
CA SER A 464 -38.94 29.05 -17.77
C SER A 464 -38.90 27.94 -18.82
N TYR A 465 -39.71 28.10 -19.85
CA TYR A 465 -39.87 27.13 -20.94
C TYR A 465 -39.62 27.80 -22.29
N ASN A 466 -39.05 27.08 -23.25
CA ASN A 466 -38.60 27.62 -24.53
C ASN A 466 -39.46 27.17 -25.73
N GLY A 467 -40.51 26.37 -25.49
CA GLY A 467 -41.31 25.77 -26.56
C GLY A 467 -40.55 24.73 -27.37
N THR A 468 -40.72 24.68 -28.64
CA THR A 468 -40.08 23.70 -29.54
C THR A 468 -38.56 23.79 -29.45
N THR A 469 -37.91 22.79 -28.89
CA THR A 469 -36.48 22.78 -28.57
C THR A 469 -35.83 21.53 -29.13
N THR A 470 -34.67 21.69 -29.81
CA THR A 470 -33.89 20.57 -30.34
C THR A 470 -33.09 19.88 -29.23
N ILE A 471 -32.75 18.58 -29.42
CA ILE A 471 -31.85 17.84 -28.52
C ILE A 471 -30.52 18.62 -28.37
N ARG A 472 -29.96 19.20 -29.45
CA ARG A 472 -28.74 20.00 -29.37
C ARG A 472 -28.86 21.14 -28.37
N THR A 473 -29.93 21.92 -28.50
CA THR A 473 -30.20 23.06 -27.61
C THR A 473 -30.46 22.62 -26.18
N ALA A 474 -31.14 21.48 -26.02
CA ALA A 474 -31.42 20.90 -24.71
C ALA A 474 -30.14 20.43 -23.99
N ILE A 475 -29.17 19.86 -24.71
CA ILE A 475 -27.86 19.51 -24.18
C ILE A 475 -27.09 20.78 -23.79
N GLN A 476 -27.00 21.75 -24.69
CA GLN A 476 -26.26 23.01 -24.45
C GLN A 476 -26.75 23.77 -23.22
N ASN A 477 -28.06 23.81 -23.02
CA ASN A 477 -28.68 24.56 -21.92
C ASN A 477 -29.12 23.69 -20.75
N SER A 478 -28.79 22.41 -20.80
CA SER A 478 -29.16 21.43 -19.76
C SER A 478 -30.65 21.44 -19.40
N ILE A 479 -31.54 21.44 -20.42
CA ILE A 479 -32.99 21.56 -20.24
C ILE A 479 -33.55 20.25 -19.65
N ASN A 480 -34.19 20.34 -18.48
CA ASN A 480 -34.68 19.17 -17.75
C ASN A 480 -35.91 18.54 -18.42
N VAL A 481 -36.90 19.34 -18.79
CA VAL A 481 -38.15 18.85 -19.38
C VAL A 481 -37.89 18.05 -20.65
N VAL A 482 -37.03 18.55 -21.54
CA VAL A 482 -36.67 17.86 -22.79
C VAL A 482 -35.95 16.54 -22.48
N ALA A 483 -35.06 16.50 -21.49
CA ALA A 483 -34.36 15.28 -21.12
C ALA A 483 -35.32 14.20 -20.60
N VAL A 484 -36.26 14.57 -19.72
CA VAL A 484 -37.26 13.63 -19.18
C VAL A 484 -38.20 13.12 -20.29
N LYS A 485 -38.74 14.00 -21.13
CA LYS A 485 -39.57 13.62 -22.31
C LYS A 485 -38.80 12.75 -23.31
N CYS A 486 -37.52 13.01 -23.49
CA CYS A 486 -36.65 12.18 -24.33
C CYS A 486 -36.47 10.77 -23.73
N LEU A 487 -36.19 10.64 -22.41
CA LEU A 487 -36.08 9.34 -21.75
C LEU A 487 -37.42 8.58 -21.78
N GLU A 488 -38.54 9.25 -21.67
CA GLU A 488 -39.86 8.63 -21.85
C GLU A 488 -40.00 7.96 -23.23
N LYS A 489 -39.52 8.58 -24.30
CA LYS A 489 -39.49 8.02 -25.66
C LYS A 489 -38.43 6.93 -25.85
N VAL A 490 -37.31 7.08 -25.16
CA VAL A 490 -36.21 6.06 -25.11
C VAL A 490 -36.68 4.83 -24.35
N THR A 491 -37.36 4.99 -23.29
CA THR A 491 -37.77 4.13 -22.18
C THR A 491 -36.71 4.08 -21.05
N PRO A 492 -37.15 4.17 -19.79
CA PRO A 492 -36.23 4.09 -18.64
C PRO A 492 -35.40 2.81 -18.60
N ASP A 493 -35.99 1.65 -18.99
CA ASP A 493 -35.26 0.37 -19.04
C ASP A 493 -34.07 0.39 -20.01
N LEU A 494 -34.26 1.03 -21.19
CA LEU A 494 -33.17 1.19 -22.16
C LEU A 494 -32.10 2.15 -21.61
N GLY A 495 -32.54 3.22 -20.95
CA GLY A 495 -31.63 4.15 -20.25
C GLY A 495 -30.79 3.43 -19.21
N LEU A 496 -31.40 2.61 -18.35
CA LEU A 496 -30.71 1.83 -17.32
C LEU A 496 -29.72 0.84 -17.96
N LYS A 497 -30.11 0.12 -19.01
CA LYS A 497 -29.21 -0.77 -19.75
C LYS A 497 -27.98 -0.05 -20.31
N TYR A 498 -28.13 1.19 -20.77
CA TYR A 498 -26.99 1.99 -21.22
C TYR A 498 -26.06 2.38 -20.07
N LEU A 499 -26.61 2.70 -18.90
CA LEU A 499 -25.80 2.96 -17.70
C LEU A 499 -24.98 1.73 -17.29
N ASP A 500 -25.56 0.52 -17.34
CA ASP A 500 -24.81 -0.73 -17.12
C ASP A 500 -23.67 -0.88 -18.14
N ASN A 501 -23.93 -0.60 -19.40
CA ASN A 501 -22.93 -0.70 -20.46
C ASN A 501 -21.80 0.36 -20.31
N PHE A 502 -22.09 1.50 -19.71
CA PHE A 502 -21.10 2.52 -19.37
C PHE A 502 -20.29 2.18 -18.11
N GLY A 503 -20.62 1.06 -17.43
CA GLY A 503 -19.82 0.51 -16.32
C GLY A 503 -20.19 1.03 -14.94
N PHE A 504 -21.38 1.63 -14.77
CA PHE A 504 -21.87 1.98 -13.43
C PHE A 504 -22.25 0.73 -12.64
N THR A 505 -21.74 0.59 -11.42
CA THR A 505 -21.87 -0.63 -10.60
C THR A 505 -22.89 -0.51 -9.47
N THR A 506 -23.40 0.71 -9.19
CA THR A 506 -24.24 1.03 -8.03
C THR A 506 -25.73 1.12 -8.34
N LEU A 507 -26.13 0.81 -9.57
CA LEU A 507 -27.50 0.95 -10.05
C LEU A 507 -28.46 -0.02 -9.37
N ALA A 508 -29.71 0.43 -9.14
CA ALA A 508 -30.78 -0.40 -8.61
C ALA A 508 -31.63 -0.95 -9.76
N HIS A 509 -31.77 -2.28 -9.83
CA HIS A 509 -32.46 -3.00 -10.93
C HIS A 509 -33.86 -3.50 -10.55
N GLY A 510 -34.36 -3.20 -9.35
CA GLY A 510 -35.66 -3.68 -8.89
C GLY A 510 -35.65 -5.14 -8.45
N THR A 511 -34.53 -5.62 -7.94
CA THR A 511 -34.34 -6.99 -7.46
C THR A 511 -34.44 -7.08 -5.93
N GLU A 512 -34.44 -8.29 -5.37
CA GLU A 512 -34.36 -8.51 -3.91
C GLU A 512 -33.13 -7.85 -3.27
N ALA A 513 -32.03 -7.71 -4.04
CA ALA A 513 -30.82 -7.03 -3.58
C ALA A 513 -30.99 -5.51 -3.44
N ASP A 514 -32.04 -4.95 -4.02
CA ASP A 514 -32.34 -3.53 -4.03
C ASP A 514 -33.41 -3.14 -2.98
N LYS A 515 -33.67 -4.01 -2.02
CA LYS A 515 -34.55 -3.72 -0.88
C LYS A 515 -33.89 -2.82 0.14
N ASP A 516 -34.61 -1.82 0.57
CA ASP A 516 -34.23 -1.03 1.74
C ASP A 516 -34.58 -1.74 3.08
N ALA A 517 -34.20 -1.14 4.19
CA ALA A 517 -34.49 -1.66 5.55
C ALA A 517 -36.01 -1.81 5.84
N ASN A 518 -36.87 -1.11 5.09
CA ASN A 518 -38.33 -1.15 5.22
C ASN A 518 -38.97 -2.19 4.29
N GLY A 519 -38.17 -2.86 3.43
CA GLY A 519 -38.63 -3.85 2.49
C GLY A 519 -39.10 -3.29 1.14
N ASN A 520 -38.91 -1.99 0.86
CA ASN A 520 -39.22 -1.40 -0.44
C ASN A 520 -38.14 -1.77 -1.46
N VAL A 521 -38.56 -2.21 -2.62
CA VAL A 521 -37.66 -2.52 -3.75
C VAL A 521 -37.46 -1.28 -4.61
N TRP A 522 -36.22 -0.85 -4.77
CA TRP A 522 -35.86 0.32 -5.56
C TRP A 522 -35.41 -0.04 -6.97
N SER A 523 -35.72 0.83 -7.94
CA SER A 523 -35.27 0.66 -9.34
C SER A 523 -34.94 2.02 -9.94
N ASP A 524 -33.80 2.09 -10.61
CA ASP A 524 -33.36 3.25 -11.36
C ASP A 524 -33.93 3.27 -12.80
N ALA A 525 -34.74 2.27 -13.19
CA ALA A 525 -35.54 2.29 -14.41
C ALA A 525 -36.75 3.23 -14.26
N ASN A 526 -36.52 4.52 -14.07
CA ASN A 526 -37.53 5.53 -13.89
C ASN A 526 -37.15 6.84 -14.58
N LEU A 527 -38.10 7.79 -14.74
CA LEU A 527 -37.88 9.05 -15.49
C LEU A 527 -36.95 10.02 -14.77
N ALA A 528 -36.79 9.94 -13.44
CA ALA A 528 -35.88 10.81 -12.69
C ALA A 528 -34.39 10.50 -13.02
N THR A 529 -34.12 9.32 -13.52
CA THR A 529 -32.77 8.89 -13.99
C THR A 529 -32.26 9.77 -15.13
N ALA A 530 -33.18 10.38 -15.96
CA ALA A 530 -32.80 11.37 -16.96
C ALA A 530 -32.04 12.55 -16.35
N LEU A 531 -32.33 12.91 -15.11
CA LEU A 531 -31.74 14.05 -14.40
C LEU A 531 -30.70 13.63 -13.36
N GLY A 532 -30.32 12.35 -13.35
CA GLY A 532 -29.38 11.77 -12.39
C GLY A 532 -29.97 11.54 -10.99
N GLY A 533 -31.31 11.45 -10.88
CA GLY A 533 -31.99 11.00 -9.67
C GLY A 533 -32.00 9.49 -9.61
N ILE A 534 -30.97 8.88 -9.01
CA ILE A 534 -30.81 7.45 -8.88
C ILE A 534 -30.69 7.03 -7.40
N THR A 535 -30.94 5.75 -7.10
CA THR A 535 -31.09 5.26 -5.74
C THR A 535 -29.84 5.46 -4.87
N ARG A 536 -28.65 5.07 -5.39
CA ARG A 536 -27.41 5.04 -4.60
C ARG A 536 -26.39 6.11 -5.01
N GLY A 537 -26.58 6.76 -6.16
CA GLY A 537 -25.56 7.61 -6.77
C GLY A 537 -24.46 6.80 -7.46
N VAL A 538 -23.42 7.48 -7.93
CA VAL A 538 -22.26 6.90 -8.62
C VAL A 538 -20.97 7.46 -8.06
N THR A 539 -19.86 6.75 -8.29
CA THR A 539 -18.54 7.24 -7.90
C THR A 539 -18.02 8.29 -8.88
N ASN A 540 -17.06 9.10 -8.43
CA ASN A 540 -16.41 10.11 -9.27
C ASN A 540 -15.67 9.46 -10.45
N VAL A 541 -14.96 8.37 -10.22
CA VAL A 541 -14.21 7.62 -11.25
C VAL A 541 -15.16 7.04 -12.31
N GLU A 542 -16.28 6.39 -11.91
CA GLU A 542 -17.25 5.84 -12.85
C GLU A 542 -17.86 6.92 -13.74
N LEU A 543 -18.21 8.07 -13.15
CA LEU A 543 -18.76 9.19 -13.90
C LEU A 543 -17.74 9.76 -14.90
N CYS A 544 -16.49 9.94 -14.48
CA CYS A 544 -15.42 10.40 -15.35
C CYS A 544 -15.17 9.40 -16.49
N ALA A 545 -15.09 8.12 -16.19
CA ALA A 545 -14.89 7.06 -17.18
C ALA A 545 -16.04 7.01 -18.20
N SER A 546 -17.29 7.07 -17.75
CA SER A 546 -18.45 7.06 -18.65
C SER A 546 -18.46 8.23 -19.64
N LEU A 547 -18.06 9.42 -19.18
CA LEU A 547 -17.98 10.62 -20.02
C LEU A 547 -16.75 10.61 -20.94
N SER A 548 -15.68 9.92 -20.58
CA SER A 548 -14.50 9.76 -21.45
C SER A 548 -14.83 8.91 -22.69
N LEU A 549 -15.70 7.90 -22.54
CA LEU A 549 -16.09 7.01 -23.64
C LEU A 549 -16.83 7.73 -24.77
N ILE A 550 -17.57 8.81 -24.50
CA ILE A 550 -18.27 9.58 -25.53
C ILE A 550 -17.32 10.33 -26.48
N HIS A 551 -16.06 10.46 -26.13
CA HIS A 551 -15.02 11.11 -26.94
C HIS A 551 -14.18 10.12 -27.76
N ILE A 552 -14.38 8.81 -27.59
CA ILE A 552 -13.74 7.80 -28.43
C ILE A 552 -14.47 7.80 -29.77
N SER A 553 -13.88 8.43 -30.78
CA SER A 553 -14.37 8.30 -32.15
C SER A 553 -14.06 6.88 -32.64
N GLU A 554 -15.09 6.16 -33.09
CA GLU A 554 -14.87 4.93 -33.85
C GLU A 554 -13.94 5.26 -35.03
N PRO A 555 -12.90 4.44 -35.32
CA PRO A 555 -12.14 4.60 -36.54
C PRO A 555 -13.11 4.37 -37.72
N THR A 556 -13.36 5.41 -38.46
CA THR A 556 -14.13 5.37 -39.72
C THR A 556 -13.39 4.56 -40.78
#